data_a7003b5505332cfcd6c8eebd4d3bae0b
#
_entry.id   a7003b5505332cfcd6c8eebd4d3bae0b
#
_cell.length_a   1.000
_cell.length_b   1.000
_cell.length_c   1.000
_cell.angle_alpha   90.00
_cell.angle_beta   90.00
_cell.angle_gamma   90.00
#
_symmetry.space_group_name_H-M   'P 1'
#
loop_
_entity.id
_entity.type
_entity.pdbx_description
1 polymer ?
#
loop_
_entity_poly.entity_id
_entity_poly.type
_entity_poly.pdbx_seq_one_letter_code
_entity_poly.pdbx_strand_id
1 'polypeptide(L)'
;MSSLKFLGISGSLRRASTNSGLLRAAAARLPAGVTMEVADLSDIPFYNADLTEKPASVVRVLAQMAAADALVLACPEYNYSLAPALKNILDWASREPDNALIAGKTASIMGAGGGMGTSRSQYHLRQVCVFLNLHLLNKPEVFSNAFAGAFDAEGNLTDAKISTLVGEQMHALAHWTRRIKG
;
A
#
# COMPACT_ATOMS: atom_id res chain seq x y z
N MET A 1 -17.25 -18.24 -1.11
CA MET A 1 -16.12 -17.55 -0.44
C MET A 1 -16.58 -16.13 -0.13
N SER A 2 -16.30 -15.61 1.07
CA SER A 2 -16.62 -14.21 1.42
C SER A 2 -15.88 -13.23 0.51
N SER A 3 -16.56 -12.16 0.10
CA SER A 3 -15.94 -11.07 -0.64
C SER A 3 -14.90 -10.35 0.23
N LEU A 4 -13.78 -9.93 -0.37
CA LEU A 4 -12.74 -9.16 0.30
C LEU A 4 -12.65 -7.76 -0.29
N LYS A 5 -12.38 -6.79 0.56
CA LYS A 5 -12.09 -5.40 0.19
C LYS A 5 -10.63 -5.08 0.48
N PHE A 6 -9.88 -4.70 -0.54
CA PHE A 6 -8.51 -4.21 -0.38
C PHE A 6 -8.48 -2.69 -0.45
N LEU A 7 -7.54 -2.08 0.24
CA LEU A 7 -7.22 -0.66 0.10
C LEU A 7 -5.80 -0.50 -0.40
N GLY A 8 -5.64 0.05 -1.61
CA GLY A 8 -4.36 0.47 -2.16
C GLY A 8 -3.94 1.83 -1.60
N ILE A 9 -2.71 1.94 -1.15
CA ILE A 9 -2.15 3.19 -0.61
C ILE A 9 -0.81 3.45 -1.30
N SER A 10 -0.72 4.53 -2.09
CA SER A 10 0.52 4.96 -2.73
C SER A 10 1.24 6.01 -1.90
N GLY A 11 2.53 5.80 -1.62
CA GLY A 11 3.38 6.82 -1.00
C GLY A 11 3.79 7.95 -1.94
N SER A 12 3.48 7.85 -3.24
CA SER A 12 3.82 8.87 -4.24
C SER A 12 2.63 9.74 -4.56
N LEU A 13 2.79 11.05 -4.41
CA LEU A 13 1.78 12.06 -4.79
C LEU A 13 1.94 12.56 -6.23
N ARG A 14 2.91 12.08 -6.98
CA ARG A 14 3.16 12.49 -8.35
C ARG A 14 2.05 11.96 -9.26
N ARG A 15 1.50 12.79 -10.18
CA ARG A 15 0.41 12.43 -11.10
C ARG A 15 0.76 11.20 -11.96
N ALA A 16 1.92 11.18 -12.61
CA ALA A 16 2.43 10.04 -13.38
C ALA A 16 3.28 9.10 -12.51
N SER A 17 2.75 8.70 -11.36
CA SER A 17 3.48 7.86 -10.42
C SER A 17 3.50 6.39 -10.86
N THR A 18 4.69 5.83 -11.00
CA THR A 18 4.91 4.39 -11.24
C THR A 18 4.41 3.52 -10.07
N ASN A 19 4.44 4.03 -8.83
CA ASN A 19 3.88 3.33 -7.68
C ASN A 19 2.34 3.30 -7.72
N SER A 20 1.70 4.39 -8.16
CA SER A 20 0.26 4.37 -8.45
C SER A 20 -0.06 3.47 -9.66
N GLY A 21 0.86 3.37 -10.63
CA GLY A 21 0.79 2.41 -11.74
C GLY A 21 0.80 0.96 -11.29
N LEU A 22 1.64 0.62 -10.29
CA LEU A 22 1.61 -0.71 -9.68
C LEU A 22 0.24 -1.00 -9.02
N LEU A 23 -0.38 -0.03 -8.34
CA LEU A 23 -1.71 -0.21 -7.76
C LEU A 23 -2.78 -0.38 -8.85
N ARG A 24 -2.70 0.35 -9.96
CA ARG A 24 -3.61 0.15 -11.10
C ARG A 24 -3.46 -1.26 -11.70
N ALA A 25 -2.21 -1.73 -11.84
CA ALA A 25 -1.94 -3.09 -12.30
C ALA A 25 -2.46 -4.15 -11.31
N ALA A 26 -2.33 -3.92 -10.00
CA ALA A 26 -2.89 -4.77 -8.96
C ALA A 26 -4.42 -4.84 -9.04
N ALA A 27 -5.10 -3.70 -9.20
CA ALA A 27 -6.56 -3.64 -9.35
C ALA A 27 -7.07 -4.42 -10.57
N ALA A 28 -6.32 -4.37 -11.68
CA ALA A 28 -6.66 -5.11 -12.90
C ALA A 28 -6.43 -6.64 -12.80
N ARG A 29 -5.77 -7.12 -11.74
CA ARG A 29 -5.38 -8.53 -11.56
C ARG A 29 -5.86 -9.14 -10.25
N LEU A 30 -6.93 -8.59 -9.69
CA LEU A 30 -7.53 -9.12 -8.48
C LEU A 30 -8.18 -10.49 -8.73
N PRO A 31 -8.08 -11.44 -7.79
CA PRO A 31 -8.83 -12.68 -7.89
C PRO A 31 -10.34 -12.45 -7.74
N ALA A 32 -11.12 -13.42 -8.20
CA ALA A 32 -12.57 -13.38 -8.07
C ALA A 32 -13.01 -13.17 -6.60
N GLY A 33 -14.00 -12.31 -6.40
CA GLY A 33 -14.53 -11.95 -5.09
C GLY A 33 -13.65 -10.99 -4.28
N VAL A 34 -12.67 -10.34 -4.92
CA VAL A 34 -11.87 -9.28 -4.31
C VAL A 34 -12.11 -7.96 -5.05
N THR A 35 -12.32 -6.88 -4.31
CA THR A 35 -12.37 -5.51 -4.83
C THR A 35 -11.25 -4.69 -4.22
N MET A 36 -10.81 -3.64 -4.91
CA MET A 36 -9.82 -2.70 -4.38
C MET A 36 -10.20 -1.27 -4.74
N GLU A 37 -10.13 -0.39 -3.77
CA GLU A 37 -10.10 1.05 -3.95
C GLU A 37 -8.70 1.60 -3.66
N VAL A 38 -8.39 2.80 -4.12
CA VAL A 38 -7.10 3.45 -3.86
C VAL A 38 -7.35 4.74 -3.08
N ALA A 39 -6.66 4.88 -1.94
CA ALA A 39 -6.76 6.08 -1.12
C ALA A 39 -6.07 7.27 -1.80
N ASP A 40 -6.71 8.42 -1.76
CA ASP A 40 -6.09 9.70 -2.14
C ASP A 40 -5.41 10.33 -0.91
N LEU A 41 -4.10 10.52 -0.99
CA LEU A 41 -3.30 11.14 0.07
C LEU A 41 -2.90 12.59 -0.24
N SER A 42 -3.36 13.17 -1.35
CA SER A 42 -2.89 14.47 -1.84
C SER A 42 -3.20 15.64 -0.90
N ASP A 43 -4.24 15.51 -0.08
CA ASP A 43 -4.75 16.52 0.86
C ASP A 43 -4.56 16.16 2.34
N ILE A 44 -3.75 15.13 2.63
CA ILE A 44 -3.50 14.70 4.02
C ILE A 44 -2.43 15.59 4.67
N PRO A 45 -2.77 16.39 5.69
CA PRO A 45 -1.77 17.17 6.42
C PRO A 45 -0.83 16.28 7.23
N PHE A 46 0.33 16.80 7.58
CA PHE A 46 1.20 16.09 8.51
C PHE A 46 0.53 15.87 9.85
N TYR A 47 0.77 14.68 10.42
CA TYR A 47 0.29 14.36 11.75
C TYR A 47 0.80 15.38 12.77
N ASN A 48 -0.11 15.90 13.56
CA ASN A 48 0.20 16.76 14.70
C ASN A 48 -0.75 16.40 15.86
N ALA A 49 -0.17 16.03 16.99
CA ALA A 49 -0.93 15.65 18.18
C ALA A 49 -1.69 16.82 18.83
N ASP A 50 -1.35 18.08 18.51
CA ASP A 50 -2.03 19.27 19.02
C ASP A 50 -3.39 19.52 18.34
N LEU A 51 -3.68 18.83 17.24
CA LEU A 51 -4.97 18.94 16.57
C LEU A 51 -6.05 18.26 17.41
N THR A 52 -7.01 19.03 17.88
CA THR A 52 -8.16 18.54 18.68
C THR A 52 -9.17 17.78 17.83
N GLU A 53 -9.25 18.10 16.54
CA GLU A 53 -10.12 17.43 15.58
C GLU A 53 -9.33 16.94 14.38
N LYS A 54 -9.68 15.74 13.90
CA LYS A 54 -9.06 15.19 12.69
C LYS A 54 -9.57 15.90 11.45
N PRO A 55 -8.71 16.34 10.53
CA PRO A 55 -9.13 16.88 9.23
C PRO A 55 -10.01 15.90 8.45
N ALA A 56 -10.98 16.42 7.70
CA ALA A 56 -11.93 15.58 6.95
C ALA A 56 -11.25 14.62 5.97
N SER A 57 -10.14 15.04 5.35
CA SER A 57 -9.32 14.19 4.47
C SER A 57 -8.71 13.00 5.21
N VAL A 58 -8.25 13.20 6.45
CA VAL A 58 -7.74 12.13 7.31
C VAL A 58 -8.88 11.18 7.69
N VAL A 59 -10.02 11.71 8.16
CA VAL A 59 -11.21 10.90 8.51
C VAL A 59 -11.64 10.01 7.34
N ARG A 60 -11.65 10.55 6.12
CA ARG A 60 -11.96 9.80 4.89
C ARG A 60 -11.06 8.59 4.72
N VAL A 61 -9.74 8.76 4.79
CA VAL A 61 -8.79 7.65 4.57
C VAL A 61 -8.81 6.66 5.74
N LEU A 62 -8.96 7.12 6.98
CA LEU A 62 -9.10 6.23 8.14
C LEU A 62 -10.36 5.36 8.03
N ALA A 63 -11.48 5.91 7.54
CA ALA A 63 -12.70 5.13 7.28
C ALA A 63 -12.48 4.06 6.19
N GLN A 64 -11.74 4.38 5.11
CA GLN A 64 -11.35 3.41 4.10
C GLN A 64 -10.46 2.30 4.68
N MET A 65 -9.48 2.66 5.53
CA MET A 65 -8.65 1.68 6.22
C MET A 65 -9.47 0.76 7.14
N ALA A 66 -10.42 1.32 7.88
CA ALA A 66 -11.30 0.55 8.76
C ALA A 66 -12.14 -0.47 7.98
N ALA A 67 -12.69 -0.06 6.82
CA ALA A 67 -13.54 -0.89 5.97
C ALA A 67 -12.77 -1.96 5.17
N ALA A 68 -11.45 -1.84 5.03
CA ALA A 68 -10.63 -2.76 4.26
C ALA A 68 -10.32 -4.05 5.05
N ASP A 69 -10.28 -5.17 4.35
CA ASP A 69 -9.82 -6.45 4.88
C ASP A 69 -8.29 -6.58 4.81
N ALA A 70 -7.66 -5.94 3.83
CA ALA A 70 -6.22 -5.92 3.63
C ALA A 70 -5.73 -4.61 3.03
N LEU A 71 -4.45 -4.28 3.25
CA LEU A 71 -3.78 -3.11 2.69
C LEU A 71 -2.79 -3.53 1.60
N VAL A 72 -2.76 -2.78 0.48
CA VAL A 72 -1.76 -2.91 -0.58
C VAL A 72 -0.92 -1.64 -0.59
N LEU A 73 0.28 -1.71 -0.06
CA LEU A 73 1.16 -0.57 0.18
C LEU A 73 2.16 -0.42 -0.97
N ALA A 74 1.98 0.58 -1.83
CA ALA A 74 2.95 0.94 -2.85
C ALA A 74 3.93 1.97 -2.29
N CYS A 75 5.17 1.52 -2.04
CA CYS A 75 6.17 2.27 -1.30
C CYS A 75 7.31 2.77 -2.21
N PRO A 76 7.31 4.04 -2.62
CA PRO A 76 8.49 4.66 -3.24
C PRO A 76 9.68 4.66 -2.29
N GLU A 77 10.89 4.75 -2.86
CA GLU A 77 12.11 4.93 -2.07
C GLU A 77 12.63 6.37 -2.25
N TYR A 78 12.60 7.15 -1.17
CA TYR A 78 13.16 8.50 -1.12
C TYR A 78 14.31 8.52 -0.12
N ASN A 79 15.51 8.86 -0.60
CA ASN A 79 16.70 8.93 0.25
C ASN A 79 16.90 7.66 1.11
N TYR A 80 16.77 6.48 0.48
CA TYR A 80 16.91 5.16 1.11
C TYR A 80 15.81 4.77 2.12
N SER A 81 14.74 5.55 2.24
CA SER A 81 13.66 5.27 3.18
C SER A 81 12.27 5.33 2.53
N LEU A 82 11.23 5.07 3.34
CA LEU A 82 9.85 5.11 2.87
C LEU A 82 9.39 6.55 2.61
N ALA A 83 8.46 6.71 1.66
CA ALA A 83 7.93 8.00 1.27
C ALA A 83 7.13 8.66 2.41
N PRO A 84 7.29 9.99 2.63
CA PRO A 84 6.64 10.70 3.72
C PRO A 84 5.12 10.58 3.73
N ALA A 85 4.45 10.65 2.59
CA ALA A 85 3.00 10.55 2.52
C ALA A 85 2.46 9.21 3.05
N LEU A 86 3.15 8.10 2.73
CA LEU A 86 2.79 6.78 3.24
C LEU A 86 3.05 6.69 4.76
N LYS A 87 4.22 7.16 5.22
CA LYS A 87 4.53 7.16 6.65
C LYS A 87 3.52 7.99 7.42
N ASN A 88 3.18 9.17 6.92
CA ASN A 88 2.28 10.10 7.56
C ASN A 88 0.86 9.53 7.77
N ILE A 89 0.28 8.90 6.75
CA ILE A 89 -1.06 8.30 6.91
C ILE A 89 -1.06 7.10 7.87
N LEU A 90 0.04 6.35 7.92
CA LEU A 90 0.22 5.26 8.91
C LEU A 90 0.36 5.83 10.33
N ASP A 91 1.01 6.98 10.50
CA ASP A 91 1.09 7.67 11.79
C ASP A 91 -0.28 8.16 12.25
N TRP A 92 -1.08 8.74 11.37
CA TRP A 92 -2.46 9.08 11.66
C TRP A 92 -3.28 7.84 12.09
N ALA A 93 -3.18 6.75 11.33
CA ALA A 93 -3.93 5.52 11.61
C ALA A 93 -3.56 4.89 12.96
N SER A 94 -2.29 4.99 13.36
CA SER A 94 -1.79 4.43 14.62
C SER A 94 -2.24 5.20 15.86
N ARG A 95 -2.87 6.37 15.70
CA ARG A 95 -3.37 7.18 16.83
C ARG A 95 -4.80 6.83 17.24
N GLU A 96 -5.45 5.92 16.54
CA GLU A 96 -6.73 5.37 16.99
C GLU A 96 -6.51 4.51 18.25
N PRO A 97 -7.46 4.49 19.22
CA PRO A 97 -7.31 3.68 20.42
C PRO A 97 -6.98 2.23 20.08
N ASP A 98 -5.97 1.69 20.76
CA ASP A 98 -5.47 0.32 20.58
C ASP A 98 -5.05 -0.03 19.14
N ASN A 99 -4.75 0.98 18.32
CA ASN A 99 -4.44 0.81 16.90
C ASN A 99 -5.54 0.04 16.13
N ALA A 100 -6.78 0.16 16.58
CA ALA A 100 -7.90 -0.71 16.20
C ALA A 100 -8.26 -0.68 14.71
N LEU A 101 -7.87 0.37 13.97
CA LEU A 101 -8.20 0.46 12.53
C LEU A 101 -7.44 -0.55 11.68
N ILE A 102 -6.19 -0.85 12.01
CA ILE A 102 -5.29 -1.60 11.14
C ILE A 102 -4.64 -2.81 11.83
N ALA A 103 -4.58 -2.84 13.15
CA ALA A 103 -4.01 -3.98 13.87
C ALA A 103 -4.72 -5.30 13.50
N GLY A 104 -3.91 -6.33 13.25
CA GLY A 104 -4.41 -7.66 12.85
C GLY A 104 -4.81 -7.78 11.37
N LYS A 105 -4.85 -6.68 10.60
CA LYS A 105 -5.11 -6.76 9.16
C LYS A 105 -3.88 -7.30 8.41
N THR A 106 -4.15 -7.95 7.28
CA THR A 106 -3.07 -8.37 6.37
C THR A 106 -2.63 -7.21 5.48
N ALA A 107 -1.37 -7.23 5.05
CA ALA A 107 -0.88 -6.26 4.09
C ALA A 107 0.16 -6.87 3.14
N SER A 108 0.25 -6.33 1.94
CA SER A 108 1.36 -6.56 1.01
C SER A 108 2.09 -5.26 0.71
N ILE A 109 3.37 -5.36 0.35
CA ILE A 109 4.19 -4.23 -0.04
C ILE A 109 4.70 -4.46 -1.46
N MET A 110 4.66 -3.43 -2.29
CA MET A 110 5.25 -3.38 -3.62
C MET A 110 5.91 -2.02 -3.84
N GLY A 111 6.79 -1.91 -4.82
CA GLY A 111 7.35 -0.60 -5.11
C GLY A 111 8.15 -0.52 -6.40
N ALA A 112 8.15 0.69 -6.98
CA ALA A 112 8.95 1.07 -8.12
C ALA A 112 9.85 2.26 -7.77
N GLY A 113 11.15 2.11 -8.00
CA GLY A 113 12.18 3.10 -7.67
C GLY A 113 13.40 2.99 -8.57
N GLY A 114 14.58 3.30 -8.06
CA GLY A 114 15.85 3.17 -8.77
C GLY A 114 16.29 1.72 -9.00
N GLY A 115 17.59 1.51 -9.30
CA GLY A 115 18.15 0.20 -9.66
C GLY A 115 17.96 -0.91 -8.62
N MET A 116 17.80 -0.56 -7.35
CA MET A 116 17.48 -1.51 -6.27
C MET A 116 15.96 -1.74 -6.09
N GLY A 117 15.13 -1.29 -7.04
CA GLY A 117 13.70 -1.21 -6.84
C GLY A 117 13.41 -0.25 -5.68
N THR A 118 12.70 -0.72 -4.69
CA THR A 118 12.47 0.00 -3.43
C THR A 118 12.79 -0.87 -2.21
N SER A 119 13.81 -1.72 -2.34
CA SER A 119 14.09 -2.76 -1.35
C SER A 119 14.38 -2.20 0.04
N ARG A 120 15.11 -1.07 0.13
CA ARG A 120 15.46 -0.43 1.40
C ARG A 120 14.23 0.20 2.05
N SER A 121 13.42 0.93 1.29
CA SER A 121 12.18 1.52 1.81
C SER A 121 11.16 0.46 2.22
N GLN A 122 11.05 -0.64 1.47
CA GLN A 122 10.20 -1.76 1.85
C GLN A 122 10.68 -2.43 3.14
N TYR A 123 12.01 -2.53 3.35
CA TYR A 123 12.56 -3.05 4.60
C TYR A 123 12.22 -2.15 5.79
N HIS A 124 12.34 -0.83 5.64
CA HIS A 124 11.93 0.11 6.69
C HIS A 124 10.42 0.07 6.93
N LEU A 125 9.61 -0.03 5.87
CA LEU A 125 8.16 -0.14 6.01
C LEU A 125 7.75 -1.43 6.75
N ARG A 126 8.47 -2.54 6.55
CA ARG A 126 8.23 -3.78 7.32
C ARG A 126 8.40 -3.56 8.82
N GLN A 127 9.39 -2.77 9.26
CA GLN A 127 9.59 -2.42 10.67
C GLN A 127 8.43 -1.59 11.22
N VAL A 128 7.93 -0.61 10.43
CA VAL A 128 6.74 0.17 10.78
C VAL A 128 5.52 -0.74 10.94
N CYS A 129 5.34 -1.69 10.01
CA CYS A 129 4.23 -2.65 10.05
C CYS A 129 4.28 -3.59 11.27
N VAL A 130 5.47 -3.91 11.79
CA VAL A 130 5.63 -4.66 13.06
C VAL A 130 5.02 -3.87 14.22
N PHE A 131 5.35 -2.58 14.34
CA PHE A 131 4.75 -1.71 15.36
C PHE A 131 3.23 -1.60 15.21
N LEU A 132 2.74 -1.52 13.98
CA LEU A 132 1.31 -1.40 13.68
C LEU A 132 0.54 -2.72 13.83
N ASN A 133 1.22 -3.82 14.17
CA ASN A 133 0.66 -5.17 14.25
C ASN A 133 -0.07 -5.59 12.96
N LEU A 134 0.52 -5.26 11.79
CA LEU A 134 0.04 -5.73 10.49
C LEU A 134 0.65 -7.09 10.15
N HIS A 135 -0.17 -8.01 9.66
CA HIS A 135 0.28 -9.32 9.18
C HIS A 135 0.76 -9.21 7.73
N LEU A 136 2.06 -8.92 7.55
CA LEU A 136 2.63 -8.75 6.22
C LEU A 136 2.76 -10.06 5.44
N LEU A 137 2.38 -10.00 4.16
CA LEU A 137 2.72 -11.02 3.19
C LEU A 137 4.22 -10.98 2.88
N ASN A 138 4.93 -12.10 3.08
CA ASN A 138 6.37 -12.15 2.83
C ASN A 138 6.71 -12.41 1.36
N LYS A 139 5.91 -13.21 0.66
CA LYS A 139 6.13 -13.59 -0.75
C LYS A 139 4.82 -13.64 -1.52
N PRO A 140 4.86 -13.31 -2.84
CA PRO A 140 6.00 -12.81 -3.60
C PRO A 140 6.33 -11.35 -3.24
N GLU A 141 7.60 -10.96 -3.37
CA GLU A 141 8.05 -9.56 -3.28
C GLU A 141 7.99 -8.90 -4.66
N VAL A 142 7.59 -7.64 -4.70
CA VAL A 142 7.54 -6.86 -5.94
C VAL A 142 8.48 -5.66 -5.82
N PHE A 143 9.63 -5.78 -6.50
CA PHE A 143 10.61 -4.71 -6.67
C PHE A 143 10.69 -4.37 -8.15
N SER A 144 10.48 -3.12 -8.52
CA SER A 144 10.55 -2.68 -9.90
C SER A 144 11.50 -1.49 -10.08
N ASN A 145 12.29 -1.52 -11.15
CA ASN A 145 13.07 -0.37 -11.56
C ASN A 145 12.18 0.56 -12.41
N ALA A 146 11.85 1.73 -11.86
CA ALA A 146 11.01 2.73 -12.53
C ALA A 146 11.67 3.36 -13.78
N PHE A 147 12.99 3.19 -13.95
CA PHE A 147 13.79 3.81 -15.01
C PHE A 147 14.25 2.81 -16.09
N ALA A 148 13.85 1.55 -15.99
CA ALA A 148 14.26 0.49 -16.90
C ALA A 148 13.20 0.15 -17.98
N GLY A 149 12.33 1.10 -18.33
CA GLY A 149 11.33 0.91 -19.40
C GLY A 149 10.13 0.03 -19.02
N ALA A 150 9.95 -0.25 -17.72
CA ALA A 150 8.82 -1.06 -17.24
C ALA A 150 7.49 -0.29 -17.15
N PHE A 151 7.53 1.03 -17.36
CA PHE A 151 6.37 1.92 -17.25
C PHE A 151 6.31 2.89 -18.42
N ASP A 152 5.09 3.28 -18.82
CA ASP A 152 4.86 4.33 -19.82
C ASP A 152 5.03 5.74 -19.22
N ALA A 153 4.80 6.77 -20.05
CA ALA A 153 4.93 8.18 -19.65
C ALA A 153 3.89 8.61 -18.61
N GLU A 154 2.76 7.95 -18.55
CA GLU A 154 1.67 8.16 -17.59
C GLU A 154 1.90 7.37 -16.29
N GLY A 155 3.00 6.62 -16.22
CA GLY A 155 3.38 5.79 -15.08
C GLY A 155 2.60 4.48 -14.98
N ASN A 156 1.95 4.00 -16.05
CA ASN A 156 1.31 2.69 -16.04
C ASN A 156 2.33 1.59 -16.27
N LEU A 157 2.15 0.46 -15.57
CA LEU A 157 3.01 -0.70 -15.72
C LEU A 157 2.77 -1.38 -17.08
N THR A 158 3.83 -1.48 -17.89
CA THR A 158 3.83 -2.09 -19.24
C THR A 158 4.59 -3.41 -19.29
N ASP A 159 5.48 -3.67 -18.32
CA ASP A 159 6.23 -4.92 -18.25
C ASP A 159 5.34 -6.11 -17.86
N ALA A 160 5.25 -7.09 -18.74
CA ALA A 160 4.40 -8.26 -18.55
C ALA A 160 4.83 -9.16 -17.38
N LYS A 161 6.14 -9.28 -17.13
CA LYS A 161 6.67 -10.13 -16.04
C LYS A 161 6.34 -9.52 -14.68
N ILE A 162 6.59 -8.22 -14.53
CA ILE A 162 6.24 -7.51 -13.29
C ILE A 162 4.71 -7.51 -13.10
N SER A 163 3.95 -7.34 -14.16
CA SER A 163 2.48 -7.38 -14.11
C SER A 163 1.97 -8.76 -13.66
N THR A 164 2.58 -9.84 -14.11
CA THR A 164 2.27 -11.21 -13.64
C THR A 164 2.60 -11.35 -12.16
N LEU A 165 3.77 -10.91 -11.73
CA LEU A 165 4.20 -10.98 -10.33
C LEU A 165 3.28 -10.17 -9.39
N VAL A 166 2.80 -9.00 -9.85
CA VAL A 166 1.79 -8.21 -9.12
C VAL A 166 0.49 -9.01 -8.96
N GLY A 167 0.03 -9.67 -10.01
CA GLY A 167 -1.15 -10.55 -9.94
C GLY A 167 -0.97 -11.70 -8.95
N GLU A 168 0.17 -12.39 -9.00
CA GLU A 168 0.51 -13.44 -8.03
C GLU A 168 0.50 -12.91 -6.59
N GLN A 169 1.01 -11.70 -6.36
CA GLN A 169 0.96 -11.08 -5.04
C GLN A 169 -0.48 -10.82 -4.58
N MET A 170 -1.37 -10.36 -5.46
CA MET A 170 -2.78 -10.13 -5.11
C MET A 170 -3.51 -11.45 -4.78
N HIS A 171 -3.24 -12.52 -5.51
CA HIS A 171 -3.78 -13.85 -5.21
C HIS A 171 -3.26 -14.37 -3.86
N ALA A 172 -1.97 -14.23 -3.61
CA ALA A 172 -1.35 -14.64 -2.34
C ALA A 172 -1.90 -13.83 -1.15
N LEU A 173 -2.07 -12.51 -1.32
CA LEU A 173 -2.67 -11.66 -0.29
C LEU A 173 -4.11 -12.07 0.02
N ALA A 174 -4.92 -12.34 -1.00
CA ALA A 174 -6.30 -12.78 -0.79
C ALA A 174 -6.38 -14.12 -0.04
N HIS A 175 -5.50 -15.07 -0.39
CA HIS A 175 -5.40 -16.34 0.34
C HIS A 175 -4.98 -16.11 1.79
N TRP A 176 -3.94 -15.32 2.01
CA TRP A 176 -3.43 -14.98 3.34
C TRP A 176 -4.46 -14.26 4.21
N THR A 177 -5.19 -13.30 3.63
CA THR A 177 -6.28 -12.59 4.32
C THR A 177 -7.38 -13.54 4.79
N ARG A 178 -7.83 -14.46 3.92
CA ARG A 178 -8.83 -15.45 4.30
C ARG A 178 -8.34 -16.35 5.43
N ARG A 179 -7.08 -16.77 5.41
CA ARG A 179 -6.47 -17.62 6.44
C ARG A 179 -6.37 -16.92 7.80
N ILE A 180 -6.08 -15.61 7.82
CA ILE A 180 -5.98 -14.83 9.06
C ILE A 180 -7.36 -14.52 9.64
N LYS A 181 -8.36 -14.33 8.79
CA LYS A 181 -9.73 -14.01 9.25
C LYS A 181 -10.51 -15.26 9.76
N GLY A 182 -10.04 -16.45 9.52
CA GLY A 182 -10.71 -17.72 9.86
C GLY A 182 -11.65 -18.13 8.73
#